data_f54461a4d371a96d74ad378531ea4c68
#
_entry.id   f54461a4d371a96d74ad378531ea4c68
#
_cell.length_a   1.000
_cell.length_b   1.000
_cell.length_c   1.000
_cell.angle_alpha   90.00
_cell.angle_beta   90.00
_cell.angle_gamma   90.00
#
_symmetry.space_group_name_H-M   'P 1'
#
loop_
_entity.id
_entity.type
_entity.pdbx_description
1 polymer ?
#
loop_
_entity_poly.entity_id
_entity_poly.type
_entity_poly.pdbx_seq_one_letter_code
_entity_poly.pdbx_strand_id
1 'polypeptide(L)'
;MHSLPLITTLVLAFGLALVFGFLAERFGRAPALVGFLLAGIAAGQHTPGPFADPELAHQLSEIGVMLLMFGVGLHFSVRDLMSVKGIAIPGAVGQMALATLLGAVAAHWLWDWSWGAGIVFGLSLSCASTVVLIKALEVRGQLTNRDGRIAMGWLVVEDIATVLILVLLPPLSGLLGAPGSEAASGNELMKDILMTLVNVAAFIAVMFIVGRRAMPWLLYQVAKTGSRELFTLFVLAAALGVAYAAAAIFHVSFALGAFFAGMVMRESRFAHRAATESIPLQDAFSVLFFVGVGMLFDWHILIEAPGQVLVALLVVVFGKSLAAFGIVLLLKRPLKTALTVGASLAQIGEFSFILAGEAVALGLSDNRMVNLIVGAAILSIALNPVLFELTGRVEKLLVNRWTWARRAAERGTDEVVEEERADTSTRPIFMAGDGPMVLDLARRWRKSGMKPVVLTTHHEVAQELEKAGVDYVECEPDDASSLENAGLGKALSYLIFANGAETLRYHAVAQRIAPNVPFMIVADDPGVWVDVTDKEESKVRLLTTAELIEGKLWEVVLRSAFRKQAEEGAQKQNAPEGAAETAESAGPEDTQNRDPDPNDNSVFWKKLLGKVNISKLRKGN
;
A
#
# COMPACT_ATOMS: atom_id res chain seq x y z
N MET A 1 -3.25 33.78 -35.35
CA MET A 1 -3.55 33.13 -34.04
C MET A 1 -2.22 32.79 -33.39
N HIS A 2 -1.94 33.36 -32.22
CA HIS A 2 -0.75 32.94 -31.47
C HIS A 2 -0.92 31.47 -31.11
N SER A 3 -0.02 30.62 -31.60
CA SER A 3 0.04 29.23 -31.15
C SER A 3 0.39 29.24 -29.67
N LEU A 4 -0.47 28.71 -28.83
CA LEU A 4 -0.25 28.53 -27.40
C LEU A 4 -0.01 27.04 -27.15
N PRO A 5 1.17 26.51 -27.55
CA PRO A 5 1.41 25.07 -27.60
C PRO A 5 1.27 24.43 -26.21
N LEU A 6 1.70 25.11 -25.14
CA LEU A 6 1.55 24.62 -23.78
C LEU A 6 0.08 24.43 -23.37
N ILE A 7 -0.75 25.47 -23.62
CA ILE A 7 -2.18 25.40 -23.24
C ILE A 7 -2.88 24.32 -24.05
N THR A 8 -2.61 24.26 -25.36
CA THR A 8 -3.19 23.23 -26.22
C THR A 8 -2.80 21.83 -25.78
N THR A 9 -1.51 21.60 -25.45
CA THR A 9 -1.01 20.31 -24.96
C THR A 9 -1.70 19.95 -23.64
N LEU A 10 -1.82 20.87 -22.69
CA LEU A 10 -2.49 20.60 -21.40
C LEU A 10 -3.98 20.30 -21.58
N VAL A 11 -4.69 21.07 -22.41
CA VAL A 11 -6.12 20.87 -22.66
C VAL A 11 -6.37 19.52 -23.33
N LEU A 12 -5.56 19.16 -24.32
CA LEU A 12 -5.67 17.86 -24.99
C LEU A 12 -5.33 16.71 -24.01
N ALA A 13 -4.22 16.84 -23.27
CA ALA A 13 -3.80 15.82 -22.32
C ALA A 13 -4.87 15.54 -21.26
N PHE A 14 -5.33 16.57 -20.54
CA PHE A 14 -6.35 16.40 -19.50
C PHE A 14 -7.72 16.02 -20.08
N GLY A 15 -8.13 16.63 -21.20
CA GLY A 15 -9.43 16.35 -21.81
C GLY A 15 -9.52 14.89 -22.29
N LEU A 16 -8.52 14.44 -23.03
CA LEU A 16 -8.48 13.04 -23.50
C LEU A 16 -8.28 12.07 -22.35
N ALA A 17 -7.41 12.39 -21.37
CA ALA A 17 -7.21 11.54 -20.19
C ALA A 17 -8.52 11.35 -19.40
N LEU A 18 -9.30 12.41 -19.22
CA LEU A 18 -10.61 12.34 -18.57
C LEU A 18 -11.56 11.40 -19.33
N VAL A 19 -11.66 11.56 -20.66
CA VAL A 19 -12.56 10.76 -21.48
C VAL A 19 -12.13 9.29 -21.50
N PHE A 20 -10.88 9.02 -21.84
CA PHE A 20 -10.38 7.65 -21.94
C PHE A 20 -10.25 6.97 -20.56
N GLY A 21 -9.89 7.72 -19.51
CA GLY A 21 -9.86 7.21 -18.14
C GLY A 21 -11.26 6.80 -17.66
N PHE A 22 -12.26 7.65 -17.89
CA PHE A 22 -13.66 7.34 -17.61
C PHE A 22 -14.16 6.11 -18.40
N LEU A 23 -13.82 6.01 -19.68
CA LEU A 23 -14.21 4.87 -20.51
C LEU A 23 -13.54 3.57 -20.03
N ALA A 24 -12.26 3.63 -19.65
CA ALA A 24 -11.52 2.48 -19.13
C ALA A 24 -12.14 1.94 -17.84
N GLU A 25 -12.46 2.80 -16.89
CA GLU A 25 -13.09 2.39 -15.61
C GLU A 25 -14.55 1.95 -15.80
N ARG A 26 -15.32 2.69 -16.57
CA ARG A 26 -16.77 2.47 -16.70
C ARG A 26 -17.12 1.27 -17.56
N PHE A 27 -16.42 1.07 -18.67
CA PHE A 27 -16.73 0.05 -19.66
C PHE A 27 -15.65 -1.05 -19.76
N GLY A 28 -14.38 -0.69 -19.58
CA GLY A 28 -13.26 -1.62 -19.72
C GLY A 28 -12.96 -2.44 -18.46
N ARG A 29 -13.53 -2.07 -17.31
CA ARG A 29 -13.17 -2.64 -15.99
C ARG A 29 -11.64 -2.64 -15.77
N ALA A 30 -10.95 -1.75 -16.46
CA ALA A 30 -9.51 -1.55 -16.40
C ALA A 30 -9.21 -0.29 -15.56
N PRO A 31 -8.05 -0.21 -14.89
CA PRO A 31 -7.63 1.00 -14.19
C PRO A 31 -7.61 2.22 -15.12
N ALA A 32 -7.94 3.43 -14.60
CA ALA A 32 -7.90 4.68 -15.36
C ALA A 32 -6.56 4.94 -16.04
N LEU A 33 -5.47 4.42 -15.48
CA LEU A 33 -4.11 4.49 -16.01
C LEU A 33 -3.99 3.96 -17.44
N VAL A 34 -4.72 2.89 -17.79
CA VAL A 34 -4.81 2.40 -19.17
C VAL A 34 -5.45 3.46 -20.07
N GLY A 35 -6.50 4.12 -19.58
CA GLY A 35 -7.13 5.22 -20.28
C GLY A 35 -6.19 6.42 -20.51
N PHE A 36 -5.32 6.73 -19.55
CA PHE A 36 -4.34 7.82 -19.69
C PHE A 36 -3.29 7.51 -20.76
N LEU A 37 -2.81 6.26 -20.82
CA LEU A 37 -1.92 5.81 -21.90
C LEU A 37 -2.62 5.87 -23.26
N LEU A 38 -3.87 5.41 -23.34
CA LEU A 38 -4.66 5.50 -24.59
C LEU A 38 -4.93 6.96 -25.01
N ALA A 39 -5.15 7.86 -24.06
CA ALA A 39 -5.27 9.30 -24.32
C ALA A 39 -3.99 9.87 -24.93
N GLY A 40 -2.83 9.44 -24.42
CA GLY A 40 -1.53 9.79 -24.98
C GLY A 40 -1.36 9.27 -26.41
N ILE A 41 -1.73 8.02 -26.68
CA ILE A 41 -1.69 7.45 -28.04
C ILE A 41 -2.58 8.28 -28.98
N ALA A 42 -3.78 8.66 -28.53
CA ALA A 42 -4.69 9.48 -29.33
C ALA A 42 -4.18 10.90 -29.58
N ALA A 43 -3.39 11.47 -28.64
CA ALA A 43 -2.77 12.78 -28.76
C ALA A 43 -1.39 12.74 -29.42
N GLY A 44 -0.83 11.56 -29.65
CA GLY A 44 0.52 11.34 -30.16
C GLY A 44 0.62 11.49 -31.69
N GLN A 45 1.85 11.65 -32.16
CA GLN A 45 2.18 11.87 -33.59
C GLN A 45 1.84 10.68 -34.51
N HIS A 46 1.67 9.48 -33.98
CA HIS A 46 1.37 8.26 -34.73
C HIS A 46 -0.14 8.05 -34.95
N THR A 47 -0.98 8.93 -34.43
CA THR A 47 -2.42 8.87 -34.59
C THR A 47 -2.90 10.12 -35.34
N PRO A 48 -3.73 10.01 -36.41
CA PRO A 48 -4.25 11.16 -37.11
C PRO A 48 -5.19 11.97 -36.22
N GLY A 49 -4.88 13.25 -36.00
CA GLY A 49 -5.69 14.12 -35.13
C GLY A 49 -4.97 15.40 -34.70
N PRO A 50 -5.49 16.12 -33.71
CA PRO A 50 -4.82 17.26 -33.10
C PRO A 50 -3.63 16.73 -32.26
N PHE A 51 -2.44 17.21 -32.58
CA PHE A 51 -1.23 16.80 -31.89
C PHE A 51 -0.96 17.69 -30.66
N ALA A 52 -0.61 17.06 -29.54
CA ALA A 52 0.08 17.73 -28.47
C ALA A 52 1.58 17.86 -28.82
N ASP A 53 2.23 18.91 -28.32
CA ASP A 53 3.66 19.11 -28.55
C ASP A 53 4.46 18.05 -27.80
N PRO A 54 5.27 17.18 -28.49
CA PRO A 54 5.98 16.08 -27.84
C PRO A 54 7.03 16.56 -26.85
N GLU A 55 7.71 17.68 -27.12
CA GLU A 55 8.76 18.21 -26.25
C GLU A 55 8.18 18.79 -24.97
N LEU A 56 7.07 19.54 -25.07
CA LEU A 56 6.33 20.02 -23.91
C LEU A 56 5.73 18.87 -23.10
N ALA A 57 5.19 17.85 -23.77
CA ALA A 57 4.68 16.67 -23.09
C ALA A 57 5.78 15.93 -22.33
N HIS A 58 6.99 15.83 -22.89
CA HIS A 58 8.14 15.24 -22.23
C HIS A 58 8.53 16.03 -20.96
N GLN A 59 8.67 17.37 -21.06
CA GLN A 59 8.99 18.22 -19.90
C GLN A 59 7.93 18.13 -18.79
N LEU A 60 6.64 18.12 -19.17
CA LEU A 60 5.53 17.94 -18.21
C LEU A 60 5.54 16.54 -17.58
N SER A 61 5.92 15.54 -18.35
CA SER A 61 6.10 14.16 -17.90
C SER A 61 7.22 14.05 -16.85
N GLU A 62 8.34 14.72 -17.03
CA GLU A 62 9.43 14.77 -16.04
C GLU A 62 8.97 15.36 -14.71
N ILE A 63 8.23 16.47 -14.74
CA ILE A 63 7.62 17.04 -13.52
C ILE A 63 6.68 16.02 -12.88
N GLY A 64 5.90 15.30 -13.69
CA GLY A 64 5.04 14.22 -13.24
C GLY A 64 5.80 13.13 -12.49
N VAL A 65 6.92 12.66 -13.05
CA VAL A 65 7.81 11.68 -12.41
C VAL A 65 8.37 12.21 -11.09
N MET A 66 8.85 13.46 -11.05
CA MET A 66 9.36 14.05 -9.80
C MET A 66 8.30 14.05 -8.70
N LEU A 67 7.08 14.52 -9.00
CA LEU A 67 6.00 14.57 -8.01
C LEU A 67 5.50 13.18 -7.61
N LEU A 68 5.45 12.24 -8.55
CA LEU A 68 5.13 10.84 -8.27
C LEU A 68 6.16 10.23 -7.31
N MET A 69 7.45 10.39 -7.60
CA MET A 69 8.53 9.86 -6.77
C MET A 69 8.60 10.51 -5.39
N PHE A 70 8.32 11.81 -5.32
CA PHE A 70 8.16 12.49 -4.03
C PHE A 70 7.02 11.88 -3.20
N GLY A 71 5.87 11.61 -3.82
CA GLY A 71 4.75 10.93 -3.18
C GLY A 71 5.10 9.52 -2.70
N VAL A 72 5.78 8.72 -3.52
CA VAL A 72 6.29 7.40 -3.12
C VAL A 72 7.22 7.53 -1.91
N GLY A 73 8.13 8.52 -1.90
CA GLY A 73 9.01 8.81 -0.77
C GLY A 73 8.25 9.18 0.51
N LEU A 74 7.19 10.01 0.40
CA LEU A 74 6.32 10.37 1.54
C LEU A 74 5.60 9.16 2.15
N HIS A 75 5.23 8.18 1.33
CA HIS A 75 4.54 6.96 1.80
C HIS A 75 5.50 5.85 2.20
N PHE A 76 6.78 5.97 1.88
CA PHE A 76 7.78 4.95 2.16
C PHE A 76 8.01 4.74 3.67
N SER A 77 7.68 3.55 4.20
CA SER A 77 7.89 3.17 5.60
C SER A 77 9.02 2.16 5.76
N VAL A 78 10.13 2.61 6.29
CA VAL A 78 11.24 1.70 6.68
C VAL A 78 10.76 0.65 7.69
N ARG A 79 9.86 1.04 8.62
CA ARG A 79 9.33 0.10 9.64
C ARG A 79 8.50 -1.00 8.99
N ASP A 80 7.64 -0.66 8.02
CA ASP A 80 6.79 -1.65 7.33
C ASP A 80 7.64 -2.59 6.48
N LEU A 81 8.64 -2.05 5.75
CA LEU A 81 9.62 -2.86 5.03
C LEU A 81 10.38 -3.81 5.96
N MET A 82 10.83 -3.33 7.14
CA MET A 82 11.55 -4.16 8.10
C MET A 82 10.69 -5.31 8.66
N SER A 83 9.36 -5.15 8.72
CA SER A 83 8.44 -6.20 9.16
C SER A 83 8.35 -7.38 8.18
N VAL A 84 8.56 -7.13 6.87
CA VAL A 84 8.46 -8.13 5.79
C VAL A 84 9.77 -8.39 5.06
N LYS A 85 10.89 -7.80 5.51
CA LYS A 85 12.20 -7.87 4.85
C LYS A 85 12.68 -9.27 4.50
N GLY A 86 12.38 -10.26 5.36
CA GLY A 86 12.80 -11.65 5.19
C GLY A 86 12.18 -12.33 3.96
N ILE A 87 11.12 -11.77 3.40
CA ILE A 87 10.49 -12.26 2.17
C ILE A 87 10.56 -11.22 1.04
N ALA A 88 10.38 -9.94 1.35
CA ALA A 88 10.35 -8.88 0.35
C ALA A 88 11.72 -8.69 -0.33
N ILE A 89 12.82 -8.65 0.43
CA ILE A 89 14.15 -8.42 -0.14
C ILE A 89 14.61 -9.60 -1.03
N PRO A 90 14.73 -10.85 -0.52
CA PRO A 90 15.17 -11.95 -1.37
C PRO A 90 14.19 -12.23 -2.51
N GLY A 91 12.90 -11.96 -2.26
CA GLY A 91 11.85 -12.12 -3.25
C GLY A 91 11.98 -11.15 -4.42
N ALA A 92 12.04 -9.87 -4.14
CA ALA A 92 12.14 -8.84 -5.17
C ALA A 92 13.44 -9.00 -5.98
N VAL A 93 14.59 -9.18 -5.31
CA VAL A 93 15.88 -9.37 -5.99
C VAL A 93 15.88 -10.62 -6.86
N GLY A 94 15.38 -11.75 -6.35
CA GLY A 94 15.32 -13.00 -7.10
C GLY A 94 14.37 -12.93 -8.29
N GLN A 95 13.19 -12.31 -8.13
CA GLN A 95 12.22 -12.14 -9.20
C GLN A 95 12.74 -11.16 -10.26
N MET A 96 13.32 -10.01 -9.86
CA MET A 96 13.92 -9.07 -10.80
C MET A 96 15.05 -9.72 -11.62
N ALA A 97 15.93 -10.47 -10.95
CA ALA A 97 17.02 -11.18 -11.63
C ALA A 97 16.49 -12.19 -12.66
N LEU A 98 15.45 -12.98 -12.29
CA LEU A 98 14.87 -13.97 -13.20
C LEU A 98 14.10 -13.30 -14.36
N ALA A 99 13.33 -12.24 -14.09
CA ALA A 99 12.63 -11.49 -15.13
C ALA A 99 13.63 -10.83 -16.09
N THR A 100 14.72 -10.26 -15.56
CA THR A 100 15.82 -9.69 -16.36
C THR A 100 16.46 -10.75 -17.26
N LEU A 101 16.77 -11.91 -16.70
CA LEU A 101 17.34 -13.02 -17.47
C LEU A 101 16.40 -13.47 -18.60
N LEU A 102 15.11 -13.66 -18.29
CA LEU A 102 14.12 -14.07 -19.29
C LEU A 102 13.97 -13.03 -20.42
N GLY A 103 13.89 -11.73 -20.05
CA GLY A 103 13.82 -10.64 -21.01
C GLY A 103 15.08 -10.52 -21.86
N ALA A 104 16.27 -10.62 -21.24
CA ALA A 104 17.54 -10.56 -21.93
C ALA A 104 17.73 -11.73 -22.92
N VAL A 105 17.41 -12.95 -22.50
CA VAL A 105 17.48 -14.15 -23.33
C VAL A 105 16.50 -14.05 -24.50
N ALA A 106 15.27 -13.60 -24.24
CA ALA A 106 14.27 -13.40 -25.30
C ALA A 106 14.74 -12.34 -26.32
N ALA A 107 15.23 -11.20 -25.85
CA ALA A 107 15.70 -10.12 -26.71
C ALA A 107 16.92 -10.55 -27.53
N HIS A 108 17.88 -11.24 -26.94
CA HIS A 108 19.09 -11.68 -27.61
C HIS A 108 18.83 -12.81 -28.64
N TRP A 109 18.10 -13.85 -28.25
CA TRP A 109 17.95 -15.03 -29.10
C TRP A 109 16.80 -14.94 -30.10
N LEU A 110 15.77 -14.17 -29.82
CA LEU A 110 14.61 -14.05 -30.73
C LEU A 110 14.69 -12.80 -31.60
N TRP A 111 15.43 -11.76 -31.19
CA TRP A 111 15.45 -10.47 -31.90
C TRP A 111 16.85 -9.99 -32.24
N ASP A 112 17.90 -10.79 -31.98
CA ASP A 112 19.30 -10.47 -32.24
C ASP A 112 19.79 -9.16 -31.55
N TRP A 113 19.20 -8.78 -30.43
CA TRP A 113 19.65 -7.62 -29.69
C TRP A 113 20.96 -7.90 -28.95
N SER A 114 21.75 -6.84 -28.73
CA SER A 114 22.94 -6.95 -27.88
C SER A 114 22.57 -7.41 -26.48
N TRP A 115 23.46 -8.08 -25.79
CA TRP A 115 23.23 -8.49 -24.39
C TRP A 115 22.92 -7.30 -23.49
N GLY A 116 23.61 -6.13 -23.73
CA GLY A 116 23.34 -4.91 -22.96
C GLY A 116 21.93 -4.40 -23.12
N ALA A 117 21.46 -4.27 -24.38
CA ALA A 117 20.08 -3.90 -24.67
C ALA A 117 19.09 -4.90 -24.08
N GLY A 118 19.38 -6.21 -24.20
CA GLY A 118 18.55 -7.26 -23.64
C GLY A 118 18.45 -7.21 -22.12
N ILE A 119 19.56 -6.93 -21.41
CA ILE A 119 19.59 -6.78 -19.95
C ILE A 119 18.71 -5.59 -19.52
N VAL A 120 18.86 -4.43 -20.16
CA VAL A 120 18.05 -3.25 -19.83
C VAL A 120 16.58 -3.48 -20.15
N PHE A 121 16.27 -4.15 -21.26
CA PHE A 121 14.91 -4.57 -21.59
C PHE A 121 14.32 -5.48 -20.50
N GLY A 122 15.05 -6.51 -20.08
CA GLY A 122 14.62 -7.42 -19.03
C GLY A 122 14.46 -6.74 -17.67
N LEU A 123 15.37 -5.82 -17.33
CA LEU A 123 15.24 -4.96 -16.14
C LEU A 123 13.96 -4.11 -16.21
N SER A 124 13.68 -3.51 -17.36
CA SER A 124 12.45 -2.74 -17.59
C SER A 124 11.20 -3.62 -17.43
N LEU A 125 11.20 -4.87 -17.91
CA LEU A 125 10.08 -5.80 -17.73
C LEU A 125 9.94 -6.26 -16.26
N SER A 126 11.00 -6.19 -15.46
CA SER A 126 10.99 -6.67 -14.07
C SER A 126 10.22 -5.78 -13.12
N CYS A 127 10.02 -4.50 -13.43
CA CYS A 127 9.36 -3.54 -12.54
C CYS A 127 7.83 -3.66 -12.62
N ALA A 128 7.16 -3.63 -11.44
CA ALA A 128 5.71 -3.61 -11.36
C ALA A 128 5.21 -2.23 -10.90
N SER A 129 3.94 -1.89 -11.20
CA SER A 129 3.34 -0.62 -10.80
C SER A 129 2.78 -0.68 -9.39
N THR A 130 3.23 0.23 -8.55
CA THR A 130 2.73 0.43 -7.19
C THR A 130 1.28 0.90 -7.21
N VAL A 131 0.90 1.78 -8.15
CA VAL A 131 -0.46 2.32 -8.28
C VAL A 131 -1.47 1.22 -8.64
N VAL A 132 -1.14 0.38 -9.62
CA VAL A 132 -2.03 -0.72 -10.05
C VAL A 132 -2.19 -1.76 -8.93
N LEU A 133 -1.11 -2.08 -8.22
CA LEU A 133 -1.14 -3.00 -7.09
C LEU A 133 -2.04 -2.49 -5.96
N ILE A 134 -1.83 -1.24 -5.51
CA ILE A 134 -2.61 -0.66 -4.42
C ILE A 134 -4.09 -0.71 -4.77
N LYS A 135 -4.47 -0.25 -5.95
CA LYS A 135 -5.85 -0.25 -6.43
C LYS A 135 -6.46 -1.67 -6.50
N ALA A 136 -5.67 -2.64 -6.97
CA ALA A 136 -6.10 -4.04 -7.03
C ALA A 136 -6.32 -4.67 -5.65
N LEU A 137 -5.51 -4.31 -4.65
CA LEU A 137 -5.66 -4.78 -3.28
C LEU A 137 -6.78 -4.05 -2.52
N GLU A 138 -6.96 -2.74 -2.75
CA GLU A 138 -8.05 -1.94 -2.15
C GLU A 138 -9.42 -2.49 -2.52
N VAL A 139 -9.68 -2.67 -3.83
CA VAL A 139 -10.95 -3.22 -4.34
C VAL A 139 -11.29 -4.58 -3.71
N ARG A 140 -10.28 -5.33 -3.28
CA ARG A 140 -10.42 -6.65 -2.65
C ARG A 140 -10.38 -6.63 -1.12
N GLY A 141 -10.20 -5.45 -0.51
CA GLY A 141 -10.05 -5.33 0.95
C GLY A 141 -8.80 -6.05 1.49
N GLN A 142 -7.76 -6.19 0.65
CA GLN A 142 -6.55 -6.95 0.99
C GLN A 142 -5.35 -6.05 1.29
N LEU A 143 -5.47 -4.74 1.19
CA LEU A 143 -4.36 -3.80 1.35
C LEU A 143 -3.70 -3.90 2.72
N THR A 144 -4.48 -4.06 3.77
CA THR A 144 -4.01 -4.06 5.16
C THR A 144 -3.73 -5.46 5.71
N ASN A 145 -4.08 -6.52 4.98
CA ASN A 145 -3.78 -7.88 5.41
C ASN A 145 -2.30 -8.23 5.19
N ARG A 146 -1.89 -9.39 5.69
CA ARG A 146 -0.50 -9.87 5.59
C ARG A 146 -0.02 -10.01 4.15
N ASP A 147 -0.87 -10.57 3.27
CA ASP A 147 -0.52 -10.80 1.87
C ASP A 147 -0.30 -9.47 1.13
N GLY A 148 -1.17 -8.48 1.40
CA GLY A 148 -1.02 -7.12 0.88
C GLY A 148 0.24 -6.43 1.39
N ARG A 149 0.55 -6.54 2.70
CA ARG A 149 1.80 -5.98 3.27
C ARG A 149 3.05 -6.61 2.65
N ILE A 150 3.02 -7.92 2.35
CA ILE A 150 4.13 -8.60 1.68
C ILE A 150 4.28 -8.10 0.25
N ALA A 151 3.17 -8.02 -0.52
CA ALA A 151 3.18 -7.55 -1.89
C ALA A 151 3.66 -6.08 -1.98
N MET A 152 3.18 -5.21 -1.10
CA MET A 152 3.63 -3.82 -1.01
C MET A 152 5.10 -3.71 -0.63
N GLY A 153 5.56 -4.46 0.39
CA GLY A 153 6.96 -4.46 0.80
C GLY A 153 7.89 -4.98 -0.31
N TRP A 154 7.42 -5.94 -1.11
CA TRP A 154 8.14 -6.43 -2.28
C TRP A 154 8.30 -5.36 -3.35
N LEU A 155 7.21 -4.65 -3.70
CA LEU A 155 7.28 -3.54 -4.64
C LEU A 155 8.19 -2.40 -4.18
N VAL A 156 8.13 -2.04 -2.91
CA VAL A 156 9.03 -1.03 -2.34
C VAL A 156 10.50 -1.41 -2.57
N VAL A 157 10.85 -2.69 -2.42
CA VAL A 157 12.22 -3.16 -2.72
C VAL A 157 12.51 -3.09 -4.22
N GLU A 158 11.55 -3.44 -5.09
CA GLU A 158 11.69 -3.28 -6.55
C GLU A 158 11.92 -1.81 -6.91
N ASP A 159 11.13 -0.89 -6.37
CA ASP A 159 11.25 0.55 -6.63
C ASP A 159 12.62 1.09 -6.23
N ILE A 160 13.11 0.75 -5.01
CA ILE A 160 14.44 1.13 -4.55
C ILE A 160 15.53 0.55 -5.45
N ALA A 161 15.42 -0.74 -5.80
CA ALA A 161 16.39 -1.40 -6.67
C ALA A 161 16.40 -0.75 -8.06
N THR A 162 15.24 -0.43 -8.61
CA THR A 162 15.11 0.21 -9.92
C THR A 162 15.67 1.63 -9.93
N VAL A 163 15.41 2.41 -8.87
CA VAL A 163 16.02 3.74 -8.71
C VAL A 163 17.55 3.63 -8.65
N LEU A 164 18.09 2.64 -7.94
CA LEU A 164 19.54 2.40 -7.90
C LEU A 164 20.08 2.00 -9.28
N ILE A 165 19.36 1.14 -10.02
CA ILE A 165 19.71 0.74 -11.39
C ILE A 165 19.73 1.95 -12.32
N LEU A 166 18.71 2.83 -12.26
CA LEU A 166 18.65 4.04 -13.05
C LEU A 166 19.86 4.96 -12.83
N VAL A 167 20.33 5.06 -11.60
CA VAL A 167 21.52 5.84 -11.25
C VAL A 167 22.80 5.21 -11.79
N LEU A 168 22.86 3.88 -11.78
CA LEU A 168 24.05 3.15 -12.25
C LEU A 168 24.05 2.93 -13.77
N LEU A 169 22.93 3.08 -14.45
CA LEU A 169 22.80 2.81 -15.88
C LEU A 169 23.72 3.69 -16.74
N PRO A 170 23.80 5.05 -16.56
CA PRO A 170 24.70 5.89 -17.32
C PRO A 170 26.18 5.49 -17.22
N PRO A 171 26.79 5.31 -16.03
CA PRO A 171 28.19 4.88 -15.94
C PRO A 171 28.44 3.46 -16.44
N LEU A 172 27.41 2.58 -16.44
CA LEU A 172 27.51 1.22 -16.95
C LEU A 172 27.22 1.12 -18.46
N SER A 173 26.75 2.19 -19.11
CA SER A 173 26.33 2.18 -20.51
C SER A 173 27.43 1.71 -21.44
N GLY A 174 28.68 2.09 -21.19
CA GLY A 174 29.84 1.64 -21.94
C GLY A 174 30.08 0.12 -21.88
N LEU A 175 29.89 -0.50 -20.70
CA LEU A 175 29.95 -1.96 -20.53
C LEU A 175 28.80 -2.67 -21.24
N LEU A 176 27.65 -2.00 -21.31
CA LEU A 176 26.46 -2.52 -21.94
C LEU A 176 26.47 -2.33 -23.48
N GLY A 177 27.53 -1.71 -24.02
CA GLY A 177 27.73 -1.58 -25.46
C GLY A 177 27.12 -0.33 -26.08
N ALA A 178 27.00 0.78 -25.33
CA ALA A 178 26.56 2.05 -25.89
C ALA A 178 27.52 2.53 -27.00
N PRO A 179 27.02 3.04 -28.15
CA PRO A 179 27.84 3.55 -29.24
C PRO A 179 28.70 4.75 -28.78
N GLY A 180 29.96 4.80 -29.19
CA GLY A 180 30.86 5.90 -28.85
C GLY A 180 31.61 5.78 -27.53
N SER A 181 31.32 4.79 -26.73
CA SER A 181 32.20 4.36 -25.66
C SER A 181 33.33 3.53 -26.29
N GLU A 182 34.38 4.18 -26.81
CA GLU A 182 35.65 3.49 -26.98
C GLU A 182 35.93 2.77 -25.66
N ALA A 183 36.36 1.52 -25.74
CA ALA A 183 36.56 0.68 -24.57
C ALA A 183 37.40 1.45 -23.54
N ALA A 184 36.71 2.16 -22.64
CA ALA A 184 37.35 2.85 -21.54
C ALA A 184 38.23 1.82 -20.85
N SER A 185 39.48 2.15 -20.60
CA SER A 185 40.36 1.21 -19.91
C SER A 185 39.65 0.77 -18.64
N GLY A 186 39.72 -0.49 -18.24
CA GLY A 186 38.98 -0.97 -17.06
C GLY A 186 39.17 -0.08 -15.81
N ASN A 187 40.25 0.69 -15.75
CA ASN A 187 40.53 1.67 -14.71
C ASN A 187 39.67 2.94 -14.84
N GLU A 188 39.40 3.44 -16.03
CA GLU A 188 38.54 4.63 -16.23
C GLU A 188 37.09 4.30 -15.91
N LEU A 189 36.60 3.17 -16.38
CA LEU A 189 35.26 2.68 -16.04
C LEU A 189 35.08 2.49 -14.53
N MET A 190 36.06 1.86 -13.85
CA MET A 190 36.01 1.68 -12.40
C MET A 190 35.99 3.04 -11.67
N LYS A 191 36.73 4.03 -12.19
CA LYS A 191 36.73 5.40 -11.66
C LYS A 191 35.37 6.08 -11.83
N ASP A 192 34.72 5.92 -12.99
CA ASP A 192 33.40 6.53 -13.24
C ASP A 192 32.31 5.89 -12.40
N ILE A 193 32.30 4.58 -12.26
CA ILE A 193 31.40 3.86 -11.35
C ILE A 193 31.63 4.31 -9.91
N LEU A 194 32.89 4.37 -9.47
CA LEU A 194 33.23 4.79 -8.12
C LEU A 194 32.83 6.24 -7.87
N MET A 195 33.05 7.14 -8.84
CA MET A 195 32.67 8.55 -8.73
C MET A 195 31.15 8.68 -8.62
N THR A 196 30.39 7.95 -9.43
CA THR A 196 28.92 7.93 -9.36
C THR A 196 28.45 7.43 -7.99
N LEU A 197 29.03 6.33 -7.50
CA LEU A 197 28.70 5.80 -6.16
C LEU A 197 29.05 6.82 -5.06
N VAL A 198 30.17 7.53 -5.17
CA VAL A 198 30.56 8.60 -4.25
C VAL A 198 29.55 9.75 -4.30
N ASN A 199 29.14 10.19 -5.48
CA ASN A 199 28.16 11.27 -5.67
C ASN A 199 26.80 10.88 -5.05
N VAL A 200 26.32 9.66 -5.32
CA VAL A 200 25.09 9.12 -4.72
C VAL A 200 25.21 9.03 -3.20
N ALA A 201 26.31 8.48 -2.70
CA ALA A 201 26.55 8.38 -1.26
C ALA A 201 26.63 9.78 -0.61
N ALA A 202 27.28 10.75 -1.27
CA ALA A 202 27.35 12.13 -0.80
C ALA A 202 25.96 12.78 -0.77
N PHE A 203 25.16 12.59 -1.83
CA PHE A 203 23.76 13.06 -1.86
C PHE A 203 22.95 12.47 -0.71
N ILE A 204 22.98 11.15 -0.54
CA ILE A 204 22.28 10.44 0.54
C ILE A 204 22.74 10.97 1.90
N ALA A 205 24.04 11.11 2.12
CA ALA A 205 24.60 11.65 3.36
C ALA A 205 24.10 13.09 3.64
N VAL A 206 24.11 13.97 2.63
CA VAL A 206 23.56 15.31 2.75
C VAL A 206 22.08 15.29 3.10
N MET A 207 21.28 14.44 2.45
CA MET A 207 19.85 14.33 2.73
C MET A 207 19.59 13.83 4.16
N PHE A 208 20.35 12.84 4.64
CA PHE A 208 20.15 12.32 6.01
C PHE A 208 20.72 13.25 7.09
N ILE A 209 21.81 13.98 6.83
CA ILE A 209 22.45 14.85 7.83
C ILE A 209 21.79 16.23 7.85
N VAL A 210 21.68 16.86 6.67
CA VAL A 210 21.16 18.22 6.52
C VAL A 210 19.65 18.20 6.28
N GLY A 211 19.20 17.43 5.29
CA GLY A 211 17.79 17.35 4.87
C GLY A 211 16.87 16.98 6.02
N ARG A 212 17.22 15.93 6.76
CA ARG A 212 16.43 15.44 7.92
C ARG A 212 16.24 16.49 9.03
N ARG A 213 17.13 17.49 9.15
CA ARG A 213 17.00 18.59 10.10
C ARG A 213 16.39 19.84 9.46
N ALA A 214 16.84 20.19 8.27
CA ALA A 214 16.43 21.41 7.60
C ALA A 214 15.00 21.36 7.10
N MET A 215 14.57 20.26 6.47
CA MET A 215 13.21 20.12 5.92
C MET A 215 12.11 20.21 6.99
N PRO A 216 12.13 19.44 8.09
CA PRO A 216 11.13 19.57 9.12
C PRO A 216 11.14 20.95 9.79
N TRP A 217 12.31 21.56 9.97
CA TRP A 217 12.43 22.89 10.56
C TRP A 217 11.83 23.97 9.64
N LEU A 218 12.15 23.96 8.35
CA LEU A 218 11.58 24.88 7.37
C LEU A 218 10.06 24.72 7.26
N LEU A 219 9.60 23.47 7.17
CA LEU A 219 8.17 23.14 7.10
C LEU A 219 7.43 23.65 8.35
N TYR A 220 8.03 23.51 9.52
CA TYR A 220 7.49 24.06 10.76
C TYR A 220 7.40 25.59 10.74
N GLN A 221 8.41 26.30 10.22
CA GLN A 221 8.36 27.76 10.10
C GLN A 221 7.24 28.21 9.15
N VAL A 222 7.08 27.52 8.03
CA VAL A 222 5.99 27.80 7.07
C VAL A 222 4.62 27.46 7.70
N ALA A 223 4.49 26.34 8.39
CA ALA A 223 3.24 25.94 9.04
C ALA A 223 2.79 26.97 10.10
N LYS A 224 3.72 27.64 10.79
CA LYS A 224 3.41 28.72 11.75
C LYS A 224 2.69 29.93 11.13
N THR A 225 2.82 30.16 9.84
CA THR A 225 2.12 31.26 9.16
C THR A 225 0.61 31.05 9.09
N GLY A 226 0.16 29.81 9.27
CA GLY A 226 -1.25 29.44 9.11
C GLY A 226 -1.76 29.42 7.66
N SER A 227 -0.94 29.86 6.67
CA SER A 227 -1.33 29.90 5.26
C SER A 227 -1.20 28.50 4.65
N ARG A 228 -2.30 28.02 4.05
CA ARG A 228 -2.34 26.78 3.31
C ARG A 228 -1.56 26.88 2.01
N GLU A 229 -1.65 28.01 1.33
CA GLU A 229 -0.97 28.28 0.06
C GLU A 229 0.55 28.21 0.22
N LEU A 230 1.11 28.86 1.27
CA LEU A 230 2.53 28.82 1.56
C LEU A 230 2.99 27.40 1.93
N PHE A 231 2.15 26.66 2.64
CA PHE A 231 2.47 25.28 2.99
C PHE A 231 2.57 24.39 1.75
N THR A 232 1.56 24.42 0.88
CA THR A 232 1.56 23.65 -0.38
C THR A 232 2.71 24.08 -1.30
N LEU A 233 2.95 25.40 -1.42
CA LEU A 233 4.07 25.94 -2.20
C LEU A 233 5.41 25.44 -1.67
N PHE A 234 5.60 25.41 -0.36
CA PHE A 234 6.82 24.88 0.25
C PHE A 234 7.03 23.40 -0.07
N VAL A 235 5.98 22.58 0.03
CA VAL A 235 6.05 21.15 -0.28
C VAL A 235 6.48 20.93 -1.73
N LEU A 236 5.88 21.66 -2.68
CA LEU A 236 6.25 21.60 -4.09
C LEU A 236 7.68 22.10 -4.35
N ALA A 237 8.04 23.26 -3.78
CA ALA A 237 9.37 23.82 -3.93
C ALA A 237 10.44 22.89 -3.34
N ALA A 238 10.13 22.20 -2.25
CA ALA A 238 11.03 21.21 -1.66
C ALA A 238 11.16 19.97 -2.56
N ALA A 239 10.05 19.44 -3.09
CA ALA A 239 10.06 18.28 -3.98
C ALA A 239 10.88 18.54 -5.24
N LEU A 240 10.55 19.62 -5.97
CA LEU A 240 11.20 19.96 -7.24
C LEU A 240 12.60 20.53 -7.02
N GLY A 241 12.80 21.34 -5.98
CA GLY A 241 14.09 21.97 -5.68
C GLY A 241 15.16 20.96 -5.26
N VAL A 242 14.80 19.96 -4.43
CA VAL A 242 15.74 18.88 -4.06
C VAL A 242 16.02 17.98 -5.26
N ALA A 243 14.99 17.65 -6.08
CA ALA A 243 15.19 16.90 -7.31
C ALA A 243 16.18 17.60 -8.25
N TYR A 244 15.97 18.89 -8.48
CA TYR A 244 16.87 19.71 -9.31
C TYR A 244 18.29 19.81 -8.72
N ALA A 245 18.41 20.04 -7.42
CA ALA A 245 19.72 20.11 -6.74
C ALA A 245 20.46 18.77 -6.80
N ALA A 246 19.74 17.64 -6.68
CA ALA A 246 20.32 16.30 -6.82
C ALA A 246 20.95 16.10 -8.21
N ALA A 247 20.26 16.53 -9.27
CA ALA A 247 20.76 16.43 -10.63
C ALA A 247 21.90 17.44 -10.90
N ALA A 248 21.74 18.69 -10.50
CA ALA A 248 22.68 19.75 -10.83
C ALA A 248 24.00 19.66 -10.04
N ILE A 249 23.97 19.20 -8.77
CA ILE A 249 25.13 19.20 -7.88
C ILE A 249 25.79 17.82 -7.80
N PHE A 250 24.97 16.77 -7.70
CA PHE A 250 25.45 15.41 -7.47
C PHE A 250 25.37 14.52 -8.72
N HIS A 251 24.86 15.05 -9.85
CA HIS A 251 24.66 14.30 -11.09
C HIS A 251 23.83 13.03 -10.90
N VAL A 252 22.81 13.11 -10.05
CA VAL A 252 21.87 12.03 -9.72
C VAL A 252 20.53 12.32 -10.39
N SER A 253 19.76 11.29 -10.73
CA SER A 253 18.47 11.50 -11.41
C SER A 253 17.49 12.35 -10.59
N PHE A 254 16.65 13.14 -11.30
CA PHE A 254 15.55 13.91 -10.69
C PHE A 254 14.63 13.02 -9.84
N ALA A 255 14.35 11.82 -10.33
CA ALA A 255 13.49 10.85 -9.66
C ALA A 255 14.01 10.46 -8.26
N LEU A 256 15.34 10.17 -8.16
CA LEU A 256 15.98 9.85 -6.89
C LEU A 256 15.96 11.04 -5.94
N GLY A 257 16.25 12.24 -6.45
CA GLY A 257 16.21 13.48 -5.67
C GLY A 257 14.84 13.72 -5.05
N ALA A 258 13.79 13.62 -5.84
CA ALA A 258 12.41 13.77 -5.40
C ALA A 258 11.99 12.69 -4.38
N PHE A 259 12.37 11.44 -4.60
CA PHE A 259 12.11 10.33 -3.66
C PHE A 259 12.71 10.60 -2.27
N PHE A 260 13.98 11.02 -2.22
CA PHE A 260 14.63 11.34 -0.94
C PHE A 260 14.03 12.58 -0.28
N ALA A 261 13.59 13.58 -1.05
CA ALA A 261 12.86 14.73 -0.51
C ALA A 261 11.59 14.29 0.21
N GLY A 262 10.82 13.41 -0.40
CA GLY A 262 9.61 12.80 0.19
C GLY A 262 9.94 12.00 1.44
N MET A 263 10.94 11.12 1.38
CA MET A 263 11.38 10.29 2.50
C MET A 263 11.80 11.13 3.73
N VAL A 264 12.56 12.20 3.51
CA VAL A 264 13.00 13.09 4.59
C VAL A 264 11.84 13.91 5.13
N MET A 265 10.92 14.37 4.28
CA MET A 265 9.72 15.10 4.71
C MET A 265 8.77 14.21 5.52
N ARG A 266 8.71 12.92 5.26
CA ARG A 266 7.93 11.96 6.04
C ARG A 266 8.31 11.93 7.53
N GLU A 267 9.55 12.20 7.87
CA GLU A 267 10.00 12.24 9.27
C GLU A 267 9.49 13.48 10.02
N SER A 268 8.86 14.45 9.33
CA SER A 268 8.31 15.64 9.96
C SER A 268 6.97 15.34 10.64
N ARG A 269 6.61 16.14 11.66
CA ARG A 269 5.29 16.09 12.32
C ARG A 269 4.14 16.46 11.36
N PHE A 270 4.44 17.13 10.25
CA PHE A 270 3.47 17.54 9.23
C PHE A 270 3.45 16.62 8.01
N ALA A 271 4.07 15.44 8.08
CA ALA A 271 4.16 14.51 6.96
C ALA A 271 2.79 14.15 6.36
N HIS A 272 1.81 13.88 7.22
CA HIS A 272 0.45 13.57 6.78
C HIS A 272 -0.18 14.74 6.02
N ARG A 273 -0.09 15.95 6.56
CA ARG A 273 -0.59 17.15 5.90
C ARG A 273 0.13 17.40 4.57
N ALA A 274 1.47 17.26 4.53
CA ALA A 274 2.23 17.40 3.30
C ALA A 274 1.80 16.37 2.24
N ALA A 275 1.55 15.11 2.63
CA ALA A 275 1.02 14.09 1.75
C ALA A 275 -0.37 14.48 1.22
N THR A 276 -1.31 14.80 2.11
CA THR A 276 -2.68 15.14 1.72
C THR A 276 -2.76 16.37 0.79
N GLU A 277 -1.95 17.39 1.03
CA GLU A 277 -1.96 18.60 0.20
C GLU A 277 -1.20 18.42 -1.13
N SER A 278 -0.27 17.45 -1.24
CA SER A 278 0.45 17.16 -2.49
C SER A 278 -0.28 16.18 -3.41
N ILE A 279 -1.15 15.30 -2.89
CA ILE A 279 -1.87 14.28 -3.66
C ILE A 279 -2.58 14.84 -4.91
N PRO A 280 -3.39 15.93 -4.85
CA PRO A 280 -4.10 16.40 -6.03
C PRO A 280 -3.17 16.85 -7.16
N LEU A 281 -2.02 17.41 -6.82
CA LEU A 281 -1.00 17.83 -7.79
C LEU A 281 -0.23 16.62 -8.32
N GLN A 282 0.14 15.70 -7.45
CA GLN A 282 0.75 14.44 -7.85
C GLN A 282 -0.14 13.68 -8.83
N ASP A 283 -1.44 13.58 -8.55
CA ASP A 283 -2.40 12.91 -9.43
C ASP A 283 -2.50 13.60 -10.79
N ALA A 284 -2.65 14.94 -10.81
CA ALA A 284 -2.73 15.69 -12.06
C ALA A 284 -1.47 15.54 -12.93
N PHE A 285 -0.29 15.63 -12.32
CA PHE A 285 0.96 15.50 -13.06
C PHE A 285 1.30 14.06 -13.40
N SER A 286 0.86 13.07 -12.62
CA SER A 286 0.98 11.66 -12.99
C SER A 286 0.16 11.34 -14.23
N VAL A 287 -1.03 11.93 -14.39
CA VAL A 287 -1.81 11.83 -15.64
C VAL A 287 -0.99 12.35 -16.83
N LEU A 288 -0.34 13.51 -16.69
CA LEU A 288 0.51 14.07 -17.75
C LEU A 288 1.70 13.15 -18.08
N PHE A 289 2.30 12.52 -17.09
CA PHE A 289 3.34 11.51 -17.31
C PHE A 289 2.83 10.35 -18.16
N PHE A 290 1.70 9.73 -17.80
CA PHE A 290 1.18 8.59 -18.56
C PHE A 290 0.70 8.99 -19.97
N VAL A 291 0.13 10.18 -20.12
CA VAL A 291 -0.21 10.74 -21.43
C VAL A 291 1.08 10.95 -22.25
N GLY A 292 2.12 11.53 -21.67
CA GLY A 292 3.42 11.73 -22.33
C GLY A 292 4.04 10.40 -22.81
N VAL A 293 4.05 9.38 -21.96
CA VAL A 293 4.48 8.03 -22.33
C VAL A 293 3.64 7.45 -23.48
N GLY A 294 2.31 7.63 -23.41
CA GLY A 294 1.40 7.20 -24.48
C GLY A 294 1.66 7.91 -25.81
N MET A 295 2.04 9.19 -25.79
CA MET A 295 2.36 9.96 -27.00
C MET A 295 3.60 9.46 -27.72
N LEU A 296 4.55 8.88 -27.01
CA LEU A 296 5.76 8.28 -27.59
C LEU A 296 5.48 6.90 -28.22
N PHE A 297 4.33 6.30 -27.90
CA PHE A 297 4.01 4.95 -28.34
C PHE A 297 3.57 4.90 -29.81
N ASP A 298 4.29 4.12 -30.61
CA ASP A 298 3.87 3.78 -31.96
C ASP A 298 3.06 2.48 -31.95
N TRP A 299 1.75 2.64 -32.08
CA TRP A 299 0.82 1.51 -32.04
C TRP A 299 0.97 0.54 -33.23
N HIS A 300 1.68 0.94 -34.32
CA HIS A 300 1.98 0.07 -35.46
C HIS A 300 2.80 -1.16 -35.02
N ILE A 301 3.57 -1.07 -33.92
CA ILE A 301 4.31 -2.21 -33.36
C ILE A 301 3.40 -3.42 -33.03
N LEU A 302 2.14 -3.18 -32.72
CA LEU A 302 1.16 -4.24 -32.44
C LEU A 302 0.79 -5.03 -33.69
N ILE A 303 0.97 -4.43 -34.89
CA ILE A 303 0.67 -5.02 -36.18
C ILE A 303 1.96 -5.55 -36.81
N GLU A 304 3.05 -4.80 -36.77
CA GLU A 304 4.33 -5.15 -37.39
C GLU A 304 5.08 -6.23 -36.61
N ALA A 305 5.02 -6.22 -35.29
CA ALA A 305 5.77 -7.16 -34.47
C ALA A 305 4.91 -7.77 -33.31
N PRO A 306 3.71 -8.33 -33.59
CA PRO A 306 2.81 -8.85 -32.57
C PRO A 306 3.46 -9.97 -31.74
N GLY A 307 4.35 -10.77 -32.35
CA GLY A 307 5.10 -11.82 -31.65
C GLY A 307 6.04 -11.27 -30.58
N GLN A 308 6.68 -10.11 -30.84
CA GLN A 308 7.57 -9.49 -29.88
C GLN A 308 6.79 -8.92 -28.68
N VAL A 309 5.66 -8.25 -28.95
CA VAL A 309 4.75 -7.76 -27.89
C VAL A 309 4.20 -8.93 -27.07
N LEU A 310 3.82 -10.03 -27.72
CA LEU A 310 3.34 -11.22 -27.03
C LEU A 310 4.43 -11.84 -26.14
N VAL A 311 5.67 -11.96 -26.61
CA VAL A 311 6.78 -12.47 -25.79
C VAL A 311 7.04 -11.56 -24.60
N ALA A 312 7.09 -10.24 -24.78
CA ALA A 312 7.21 -9.29 -23.67
C ALA A 312 6.08 -9.45 -22.65
N LEU A 313 4.84 -9.56 -23.13
CA LEU A 313 3.67 -9.82 -22.29
C LEU A 313 3.77 -11.15 -21.53
N LEU A 314 4.21 -12.22 -22.18
CA LEU A 314 4.39 -13.53 -21.56
C LEU A 314 5.47 -13.52 -20.47
N VAL A 315 6.58 -12.81 -20.69
CA VAL A 315 7.63 -12.64 -19.67
C VAL A 315 7.05 -11.94 -18.43
N VAL A 316 6.24 -10.91 -18.61
CA VAL A 316 5.64 -10.16 -17.49
C VAL A 316 4.56 -10.99 -16.79
N VAL A 317 3.56 -11.47 -17.54
CA VAL A 317 2.38 -12.13 -16.96
C VAL A 317 2.71 -13.51 -16.39
N PHE A 318 3.58 -14.26 -17.05
CA PHE A 318 3.93 -15.62 -16.59
C PHE A 318 5.34 -15.69 -16.02
N GLY A 319 6.36 -15.17 -16.69
CA GLY A 319 7.75 -15.29 -16.24
C GLY A 319 7.95 -14.66 -14.87
N LYS A 320 7.62 -13.39 -14.75
CA LYS A 320 7.72 -12.59 -13.52
C LYS A 320 6.80 -13.13 -12.41
N SER A 321 5.54 -13.40 -12.73
CA SER A 321 4.56 -13.88 -11.75
C SER A 321 4.87 -15.28 -11.24
N LEU A 322 5.31 -16.20 -12.10
CA LEU A 322 5.71 -17.55 -11.70
C LEU A 322 7.02 -17.53 -10.89
N ALA A 323 7.93 -16.60 -11.22
CA ALA A 323 9.13 -16.37 -10.41
C ALA A 323 8.75 -15.98 -8.98
N ALA A 324 7.91 -14.96 -8.83
CA ALA A 324 7.45 -14.49 -7.52
C ALA A 324 6.67 -15.60 -6.78
N PHE A 325 5.73 -16.26 -7.43
CA PHE A 325 4.99 -17.40 -6.90
C PHE A 325 5.94 -18.50 -6.39
N GLY A 326 6.91 -18.89 -7.21
CA GLY A 326 7.89 -19.94 -6.84
C GLY A 326 8.76 -19.54 -5.65
N ILE A 327 9.24 -18.29 -5.61
CA ILE A 327 10.08 -17.78 -4.51
C ILE A 327 9.28 -17.75 -3.20
N VAL A 328 8.03 -17.28 -3.22
CA VAL A 328 7.16 -17.26 -2.03
C VAL A 328 6.94 -18.67 -1.48
N LEU A 329 6.74 -19.66 -2.35
CA LEU A 329 6.62 -21.07 -1.95
C LEU A 329 7.94 -21.66 -1.43
N LEU A 330 9.08 -21.31 -2.04
CA LEU A 330 10.42 -21.71 -1.56
C LEU A 330 10.70 -21.15 -0.16
N LEU A 331 10.22 -19.94 0.11
CA LEU A 331 10.27 -19.32 1.44
C LEU A 331 9.22 -19.89 2.40
N LYS A 332 8.58 -21.00 2.04
CA LYS A 332 7.60 -21.77 2.84
C LYS A 332 6.38 -20.95 3.28
N ARG A 333 5.96 -19.97 2.48
CA ARG A 333 4.76 -19.19 2.74
C ARG A 333 3.50 -19.86 2.17
N PRO A 334 2.31 -19.45 2.63
CA PRO A 334 1.03 -19.99 2.18
C PRO A 334 0.83 -19.90 0.66
N LEU A 335 0.08 -20.86 0.11
CA LEU A 335 -0.28 -20.89 -1.31
C LEU A 335 -1.04 -19.62 -1.72
N LYS A 336 -1.95 -19.15 -0.87
CA LYS A 336 -2.73 -17.93 -1.11
C LYS A 336 -1.81 -16.70 -1.22
N THR A 337 -0.85 -16.55 -0.30
CA THR A 337 0.17 -15.49 -0.37
C THR A 337 0.95 -15.54 -1.68
N ALA A 338 1.38 -16.75 -2.10
CA ALA A 338 2.13 -16.93 -3.34
C ALA A 338 1.32 -16.52 -4.57
N LEU A 339 0.04 -16.88 -4.64
CA LEU A 339 -0.86 -16.50 -5.73
C LEU A 339 -1.16 -14.99 -5.72
N THR A 340 -1.39 -14.40 -4.55
CA THR A 340 -1.64 -12.96 -4.41
C THR A 340 -0.42 -12.15 -4.85
N VAL A 341 0.79 -12.48 -4.38
CA VAL A 341 2.02 -11.78 -4.78
C VAL A 341 2.29 -11.98 -6.27
N GLY A 342 2.16 -13.20 -6.80
CA GLY A 342 2.32 -13.47 -8.23
C GLY A 342 1.36 -12.66 -9.11
N ALA A 343 0.06 -12.61 -8.76
CA ALA A 343 -0.92 -11.81 -9.49
C ALA A 343 -0.66 -10.30 -9.37
N SER A 344 -0.20 -9.85 -8.21
CA SER A 344 0.15 -8.45 -7.95
C SER A 344 1.25 -7.95 -8.88
N LEU A 345 2.23 -8.79 -9.17
CA LEU A 345 3.40 -8.45 -9.97
C LEU A 345 3.20 -8.71 -11.48
N ALA A 346 2.08 -9.26 -11.90
CA ALA A 346 1.77 -9.63 -13.29
C ALA A 346 1.48 -8.42 -14.21
N GLN A 347 2.15 -7.32 -14.01
CA GLN A 347 1.95 -6.08 -14.77
C GLN A 347 3.23 -5.24 -14.77
N ILE A 348 3.33 -4.23 -15.67
CA ILE A 348 4.46 -3.33 -15.84
C ILE A 348 4.20 -2.01 -15.10
N GLY A 349 5.24 -1.45 -14.48
CA GLY A 349 5.20 -0.18 -13.76
C GLY A 349 5.79 1.00 -14.53
N GLU A 350 5.63 2.17 -13.94
CA GLU A 350 6.13 3.45 -14.46
C GLU A 350 7.65 3.50 -14.60
N PHE A 351 8.37 2.87 -13.72
CA PHE A 351 9.83 2.80 -13.78
C PHE A 351 10.35 2.09 -15.02
N SER A 352 9.56 1.18 -15.59
CA SER A 352 9.90 0.48 -16.84
C SER A 352 10.04 1.46 -18.01
N PHE A 353 9.17 2.46 -18.07
CA PHE A 353 9.18 3.48 -19.13
C PHE A 353 10.38 4.42 -18.95
N ILE A 354 10.71 4.76 -17.71
CA ILE A 354 11.87 5.60 -17.39
C ILE A 354 13.17 4.87 -17.75
N LEU A 355 13.30 3.59 -17.38
CA LEU A 355 14.46 2.75 -17.74
C LEU A 355 14.62 2.61 -19.25
N ALA A 356 13.53 2.37 -19.97
CA ALA A 356 13.55 2.24 -21.42
C ALA A 356 13.93 3.58 -22.10
N GLY A 357 13.37 4.69 -21.63
CA GLY A 357 13.71 6.03 -22.11
C GLY A 357 15.18 6.37 -21.89
N GLU A 358 15.71 6.08 -20.71
CA GLU A 358 17.13 6.28 -20.38
C GLU A 358 18.04 5.39 -21.25
N ALA A 359 17.65 4.13 -21.51
CA ALA A 359 18.38 3.25 -22.42
C ALA A 359 18.47 3.80 -23.83
N VAL A 360 17.39 4.40 -24.34
CA VAL A 360 17.36 5.06 -25.65
C VAL A 360 18.23 6.32 -25.63
N ALA A 361 18.14 7.15 -24.60
CA ALA A 361 18.96 8.35 -24.45
C ALA A 361 20.47 8.03 -24.40
N LEU A 362 20.83 6.91 -23.77
CA LEU A 362 22.22 6.42 -23.72
C LEU A 362 22.66 5.67 -24.99
N GLY A 363 21.80 5.51 -25.99
CA GLY A 363 22.09 4.78 -27.22
C GLY A 363 22.23 3.26 -27.07
N LEU A 364 21.78 2.69 -25.93
CA LEU A 364 21.79 1.24 -25.69
C LEU A 364 20.74 0.51 -26.52
N SER A 365 19.67 1.20 -26.89
CA SER A 365 18.57 0.67 -27.68
C SER A 365 17.91 1.78 -28.50
N ASP A 366 16.94 1.43 -29.32
CA ASP A 366 16.10 2.35 -30.09
C ASP A 366 14.68 2.46 -29.50
N ASN A 367 13.84 3.30 -30.09
CA ASN A 367 12.45 3.49 -29.68
C ASN A 367 11.61 2.22 -29.74
N ARG A 368 12.07 1.17 -30.43
CA ARG A 368 11.37 -0.13 -30.46
C ARG A 368 11.29 -0.76 -29.08
N MET A 369 12.32 -0.59 -28.24
CA MET A 369 12.28 -1.05 -26.84
C MET A 369 11.13 -0.38 -26.07
N VAL A 370 11.02 0.95 -26.16
CA VAL A 370 9.95 1.72 -25.51
C VAL A 370 8.58 1.23 -25.99
N ASN A 371 8.40 1.07 -27.31
CA ASN A 371 7.15 0.62 -27.89
C ASN A 371 6.74 -0.78 -27.42
N LEU A 372 7.68 -1.72 -27.32
CA LEU A 372 7.42 -3.07 -26.81
C LEU A 372 6.99 -3.04 -25.34
N ILE A 373 7.66 -2.23 -24.52
CA ILE A 373 7.36 -2.10 -23.09
C ILE A 373 6.00 -1.44 -22.88
N VAL A 374 5.69 -0.35 -23.62
CA VAL A 374 4.39 0.34 -23.49
C VAL A 374 3.26 -0.57 -23.96
N GLY A 375 3.44 -1.26 -25.11
CA GLY A 375 2.45 -2.23 -25.60
C GLY A 375 2.17 -3.36 -24.61
N ALA A 376 3.23 -3.95 -24.04
CA ALA A 376 3.11 -4.99 -23.03
C ALA A 376 2.51 -4.44 -21.72
N ALA A 377 2.79 -3.19 -21.35
CA ALA A 377 2.24 -2.55 -20.17
C ALA A 377 0.73 -2.37 -20.28
N ILE A 378 0.23 -1.78 -21.36
CA ILE A 378 -1.20 -1.59 -21.61
C ILE A 378 -1.94 -2.92 -21.48
N LEU A 379 -1.42 -3.96 -22.14
CA LEU A 379 -2.05 -5.29 -22.14
C LEU A 379 -1.97 -5.95 -20.75
N SER A 380 -0.81 -5.89 -20.07
CA SER A 380 -0.64 -6.53 -18.74
C SER A 380 -1.46 -5.84 -17.66
N ILE A 381 -1.55 -4.51 -17.67
CA ILE A 381 -2.37 -3.74 -16.73
C ILE A 381 -3.86 -4.04 -16.97
N ALA A 382 -4.30 -4.09 -18.23
CA ALA A 382 -5.69 -4.44 -18.56
C ALA A 382 -6.06 -5.88 -18.16
N LEU A 383 -5.10 -6.82 -18.25
CA LEU A 383 -5.29 -8.22 -17.85
C LEU A 383 -5.22 -8.44 -16.34
N ASN A 384 -4.59 -7.55 -15.59
CA ASN A 384 -4.32 -7.75 -14.16
C ASN A 384 -5.58 -8.03 -13.29
N PRO A 385 -6.73 -7.33 -13.47
CA PRO A 385 -7.96 -7.66 -12.74
C PRO A 385 -8.43 -9.11 -12.97
N VAL A 386 -8.31 -9.59 -14.21
CA VAL A 386 -8.70 -10.97 -14.60
C VAL A 386 -7.78 -11.98 -13.93
N LEU A 387 -6.47 -11.70 -13.91
CA LEU A 387 -5.48 -12.57 -13.24
C LEU A 387 -5.79 -12.72 -11.75
N PHE A 388 -6.14 -11.62 -11.09
CA PHE A 388 -6.57 -11.69 -9.69
C PHE A 388 -7.86 -12.49 -9.49
N GLU A 389 -8.85 -12.39 -10.38
CA GLU A 389 -10.08 -13.21 -10.30
C GLU A 389 -9.78 -14.69 -10.47
N LEU A 390 -8.78 -15.01 -11.29
CA LEU A 390 -8.35 -16.39 -11.52
C LEU A 390 -7.63 -17.01 -10.33
N THR A 391 -7.02 -16.21 -9.43
CA THR A 391 -6.25 -16.75 -8.29
C THR A 391 -7.04 -17.75 -7.45
N GLY A 392 -8.30 -17.46 -7.13
CA GLY A 392 -9.15 -18.36 -6.35
C GLY A 392 -9.52 -19.67 -7.08
N ARG A 393 -9.66 -19.62 -8.42
CA ARG A 393 -9.88 -20.83 -9.23
C ARG A 393 -8.63 -21.68 -9.33
N VAL A 394 -7.48 -21.01 -9.55
CA VAL A 394 -6.16 -21.66 -9.61
C VAL A 394 -5.81 -22.30 -8.26
N GLU A 395 -6.06 -21.61 -7.14
CA GLU A 395 -5.88 -22.16 -5.80
C GLU A 395 -6.66 -23.47 -5.61
N LYS A 396 -7.96 -23.46 -5.89
CA LYS A 396 -8.82 -24.66 -5.80
C LYS A 396 -8.33 -25.79 -6.69
N LEU A 397 -7.92 -25.48 -7.92
CA LEU A 397 -7.41 -26.46 -8.87
C LEU A 397 -6.10 -27.08 -8.39
N LEU A 398 -5.17 -26.27 -7.89
CA LEU A 398 -3.87 -26.71 -7.37
C LEU A 398 -4.05 -27.59 -6.13
N VAL A 399 -4.88 -27.17 -5.17
CA VAL A 399 -5.16 -27.92 -3.92
C VAL A 399 -5.83 -29.26 -4.22
N ASN A 400 -6.75 -29.29 -5.19
CA ASN A 400 -7.43 -30.53 -5.55
C ASN A 400 -6.55 -31.52 -6.31
N ARG A 401 -5.56 -31.02 -7.08
CA ARG A 401 -4.75 -31.85 -7.98
C ARG A 401 -3.43 -32.31 -7.36
N TRP A 402 -2.80 -31.50 -6.48
CA TRP A 402 -1.44 -31.75 -5.98
C TRP A 402 -1.33 -31.69 -4.46
N THR A 403 -0.69 -32.71 -3.88
CA THR A 403 -0.48 -32.82 -2.43
C THR A 403 0.40 -31.71 -1.86
N TRP A 404 1.41 -31.23 -2.64
CA TRP A 404 2.26 -30.12 -2.22
C TRP A 404 1.46 -28.82 -2.07
N ALA A 405 0.49 -28.58 -2.97
CA ALA A 405 -0.34 -27.39 -2.92
C ALA A 405 -1.29 -27.43 -1.70
N ARG A 406 -1.83 -28.60 -1.37
CA ARG A 406 -2.63 -28.80 -0.15
C ARG A 406 -1.81 -28.49 1.11
N ARG A 407 -0.59 -29.03 1.21
CA ARG A 407 0.32 -28.71 2.32
C ARG A 407 0.69 -27.22 2.39
N ALA A 408 0.83 -26.56 1.26
CA ALA A 408 1.09 -25.12 1.21
C ALA A 408 -0.13 -24.29 1.60
N ALA A 409 -1.34 -24.74 1.30
CA ALA A 409 -2.59 -24.10 1.72
C ALA A 409 -2.83 -24.26 3.24
N GLU A 410 -2.52 -25.46 3.80
CA GLU A 410 -2.62 -25.73 5.24
C GLU A 410 -1.72 -24.84 6.09
N ARG A 411 -0.54 -24.44 5.60
CA ARG A 411 0.33 -23.45 6.28
C ARG A 411 -0.37 -22.12 6.51
N GLY A 412 -1.32 -21.73 5.63
CA GLY A 412 -2.08 -20.50 5.78
C GLY A 412 -3.09 -20.54 6.93
N THR A 413 -3.69 -21.70 7.18
CA THR A 413 -4.62 -21.89 8.30
C THR A 413 -3.92 -21.80 9.65
N ASP A 414 -2.75 -22.39 9.79
CA ASP A 414 -1.97 -22.33 11.03
C ASP A 414 -1.47 -20.89 11.30
N GLU A 415 -0.98 -20.19 10.28
CA GLU A 415 -0.53 -18.80 10.41
C GLU A 415 -1.67 -17.84 10.74
N VAL A 416 -2.87 -18.00 10.17
CA VAL A 416 -4.05 -17.18 10.48
C VAL A 416 -4.51 -17.40 11.93
N VAL A 417 -4.52 -18.65 12.39
CA VAL A 417 -4.88 -18.98 13.78
C VAL A 417 -3.86 -18.43 14.78
N GLU A 418 -2.58 -18.41 14.42
CA GLU A 418 -1.52 -17.86 15.26
C GLU A 418 -1.54 -16.32 15.26
N GLU A 419 -1.81 -15.69 14.11
CA GLU A 419 -1.98 -14.23 13.98
C GLU A 419 -3.27 -13.75 14.68
N GLU A 420 -4.39 -14.48 14.58
CA GLU A 420 -5.61 -14.18 15.36
C GLU A 420 -5.39 -14.33 16.86
N ARG A 421 -4.63 -15.32 17.31
CA ARG A 421 -4.27 -15.47 18.73
C ARG A 421 -3.31 -14.40 19.24
N ALA A 422 -2.38 -13.95 18.41
CA ALA A 422 -1.46 -12.85 18.74
C ALA A 422 -2.17 -11.49 18.69
N ASP A 423 -3.10 -11.31 17.74
CA ASP A 423 -3.79 -10.05 17.46
C ASP A 423 -4.83 -9.70 18.55
N THR A 424 -5.52 -10.68 19.14
CA THR A 424 -6.50 -10.42 20.21
C THR A 424 -5.85 -9.85 21.48
N SER A 425 -4.60 -10.16 21.75
CA SER A 425 -3.88 -9.59 22.90
C SER A 425 -3.26 -8.20 22.61
N THR A 426 -3.23 -7.80 21.33
CA THR A 426 -2.58 -6.57 20.86
C THR A 426 -3.52 -5.55 20.24
N ARG A 427 -4.81 -5.86 20.07
CA ARG A 427 -5.79 -4.92 19.50
C ARG A 427 -5.95 -3.69 20.37
N PRO A 428 -5.94 -2.47 19.78
CA PRO A 428 -6.14 -1.25 20.53
C PRO A 428 -7.58 -1.13 21.05
N ILE A 429 -7.74 -0.48 22.19
CA ILE A 429 -9.03 -0.04 22.72
C ILE A 429 -9.09 1.46 22.54
N PHE A 430 -9.96 1.93 21.68
CA PHE A 430 -10.13 3.36 21.45
C PHE A 430 -11.00 3.98 22.54
N MET A 431 -10.65 5.19 22.97
CA MET A 431 -11.33 5.94 24.00
C MET A 431 -11.48 7.39 23.54
N ALA A 432 -12.70 7.89 23.37
CA ALA A 432 -12.96 9.30 23.04
C ALA A 432 -13.37 10.06 24.28
N GLY A 433 -12.63 11.10 24.62
CA GLY A 433 -12.90 12.01 25.75
C GLY A 433 -11.64 12.54 26.40
N ASP A 434 -11.75 13.71 26.98
CA ASP A 434 -10.64 14.50 27.55
C ASP A 434 -10.68 14.59 29.08
N GLY A 435 -11.60 13.86 29.74
CA GLY A 435 -11.80 13.92 31.16
C GLY A 435 -10.74 13.19 32.01
N PRO A 436 -10.54 13.56 33.27
CA PRO A 436 -9.58 12.92 34.19
C PRO A 436 -9.80 11.41 34.32
N MET A 437 -11.04 10.94 34.17
CA MET A 437 -11.40 9.53 34.24
C MET A 437 -10.83 8.75 33.05
N VAL A 438 -10.86 9.33 31.85
CA VAL A 438 -10.27 8.71 30.62
C VAL A 438 -8.77 8.54 30.79
N LEU A 439 -8.09 9.57 31.30
CA LEU A 439 -6.66 9.55 31.58
C LEU A 439 -6.28 8.47 32.60
N ASP A 440 -7.02 8.41 33.73
CA ASP A 440 -6.73 7.43 34.78
C ASP A 440 -6.99 6.00 34.31
N LEU A 441 -8.08 5.77 33.57
CA LEU A 441 -8.45 4.48 33.01
C LEU A 441 -7.42 4.03 31.97
N ALA A 442 -7.02 4.91 31.06
CA ALA A 442 -6.02 4.63 30.05
C ALA A 442 -4.66 4.27 30.68
N ARG A 443 -4.23 5.00 31.72
CA ARG A 443 -3.01 4.70 32.48
C ARG A 443 -3.06 3.33 33.17
N ARG A 444 -4.19 2.98 33.79
CA ARG A 444 -4.40 1.67 34.43
C ARG A 444 -4.38 0.53 33.41
N TRP A 445 -5.05 0.70 32.28
CA TRP A 445 -5.09 -0.31 31.23
C TRP A 445 -3.73 -0.53 30.58
N ARG A 446 -2.96 0.54 30.35
CA ARG A 446 -1.60 0.43 29.86
C ARG A 446 -0.70 -0.38 30.82
N LYS A 447 -0.81 -0.12 32.14
CA LYS A 447 -0.08 -0.88 33.16
C LYS A 447 -0.48 -2.36 33.22
N SER A 448 -1.69 -2.69 32.82
CA SER A 448 -2.20 -4.07 32.76
C SER A 448 -1.84 -4.81 31.47
N GLY A 449 -1.10 -4.17 30.55
CA GLY A 449 -0.66 -4.78 29.29
C GLY A 449 -1.64 -4.61 28.14
N MET A 450 -2.70 -3.83 28.30
CA MET A 450 -3.62 -3.45 27.23
C MET A 450 -3.06 -2.29 26.41
N LYS A 451 -3.64 -2.03 25.22
CA LYS A 451 -3.27 -0.93 24.33
C LYS A 451 -4.41 0.10 24.22
N PRO A 452 -4.59 0.97 25.20
CA PRO A 452 -5.52 2.09 25.06
C PRO A 452 -4.96 3.10 24.06
N VAL A 453 -5.84 3.63 23.20
CA VAL A 453 -5.58 4.74 22.28
C VAL A 453 -6.62 5.82 22.59
N VAL A 454 -6.18 6.97 23.07
CA VAL A 454 -7.08 8.07 23.45
C VAL A 454 -7.20 9.06 22.30
N LEU A 455 -8.44 9.37 21.93
CA LEU A 455 -8.75 10.44 20.97
C LEU A 455 -9.01 11.72 21.77
N THR A 456 -8.23 12.75 21.52
CA THR A 456 -8.30 14.02 22.27
C THR A 456 -8.14 15.21 21.33
N THR A 457 -8.88 16.27 21.59
CA THR A 457 -8.73 17.57 20.93
C THR A 457 -7.78 18.51 21.67
N HIS A 458 -7.45 18.17 22.92
CA HIS A 458 -6.70 19.05 23.82
C HIS A 458 -5.22 18.65 23.87
N HIS A 459 -4.37 19.55 23.42
CA HIS A 459 -2.92 19.35 23.40
C HIS A 459 -2.31 19.08 24.79
N GLU A 460 -2.87 19.67 25.85
CA GLU A 460 -2.42 19.45 27.22
C GLU A 460 -2.65 17.99 27.66
N VAL A 461 -3.82 17.42 27.29
CA VAL A 461 -4.16 16.02 27.54
C VAL A 461 -3.23 15.09 26.76
N ALA A 462 -2.93 15.42 25.52
CA ALA A 462 -2.00 14.67 24.69
C ALA A 462 -0.59 14.60 25.31
N GLN A 463 -0.10 15.72 25.86
CA GLN A 463 1.19 15.74 26.57
C GLN A 463 1.20 14.89 27.85
N GLU A 464 0.09 14.84 28.58
CA GLU A 464 -0.05 13.98 29.77
C GLU A 464 -0.07 12.49 29.40
N LEU A 465 -0.75 12.14 28.30
CA LEU A 465 -0.78 10.77 27.77
C LEU A 465 0.60 10.33 27.29
N GLU A 466 1.34 11.20 26.60
CA GLU A 466 2.71 10.95 26.17
C GLU A 466 3.63 10.67 27.36
N LYS A 467 3.56 11.48 28.42
CA LYS A 467 4.31 11.26 29.67
C LYS A 467 3.95 9.94 30.35
N ALA A 468 2.70 9.50 30.20
CA ALA A 468 2.21 8.24 30.76
C ALA A 468 2.52 7.02 29.87
N GLY A 469 3.09 7.22 28.67
CA GLY A 469 3.36 6.17 27.69
C GLY A 469 2.09 5.56 27.08
N VAL A 470 0.98 6.31 27.06
CA VAL A 470 -0.29 5.91 26.45
C VAL A 470 -0.35 6.45 25.03
N ASP A 471 -0.76 5.60 24.09
CA ASP A 471 -0.92 5.99 22.69
C ASP A 471 -2.14 6.95 22.58
N TYR A 472 -2.01 8.00 21.75
CA TYR A 472 -3.09 8.97 21.56
C TYR A 472 -3.13 9.47 20.11
N VAL A 473 -4.26 10.03 19.70
CA VAL A 473 -4.45 10.71 18.42
C VAL A 473 -5.09 12.08 18.69
N GLU A 474 -4.41 13.15 18.28
CA GLU A 474 -4.98 14.51 18.35
C GLU A 474 -5.95 14.71 17.19
N CYS A 475 -7.24 14.48 17.43
CA CYS A 475 -8.28 14.67 16.42
C CYS A 475 -9.65 14.88 17.10
N GLU A 476 -10.60 15.45 16.35
CA GLU A 476 -12.02 15.38 16.74
C GLU A 476 -12.48 13.92 16.63
N PRO A 477 -13.18 13.38 17.65
CA PRO A 477 -13.67 11.99 17.64
C PRO A 477 -14.74 11.69 16.57
N ASP A 478 -15.20 12.70 15.82
CA ASP A 478 -16.07 12.59 14.65
C ASP A 478 -15.33 12.83 13.30
N ASP A 479 -14.00 12.99 13.32
CA ASP A 479 -13.21 13.03 12.10
C ASP A 479 -13.00 11.62 11.52
N ALA A 480 -13.79 11.30 10.49
CA ALA A 480 -13.77 10.02 9.81
C ALA A 480 -12.37 9.61 9.33
N SER A 481 -11.63 10.56 8.78
CA SER A 481 -10.30 10.30 8.19
C SER A 481 -9.27 9.95 9.26
N SER A 482 -9.27 10.66 10.37
CA SER A 482 -8.37 10.40 11.49
C SER A 482 -8.68 9.07 12.20
N LEU A 483 -9.97 8.73 12.34
CA LEU A 483 -10.40 7.45 12.93
C LEU A 483 -10.00 6.25 12.05
N GLU A 484 -10.16 6.37 10.74
CA GLU A 484 -9.78 5.33 9.80
C GLU A 484 -8.25 5.13 9.78
N ASN A 485 -7.49 6.23 9.71
CA ASN A 485 -6.03 6.21 9.74
C ASN A 485 -5.46 5.70 11.07
N ALA A 486 -6.12 5.99 12.18
CA ALA A 486 -5.77 5.45 13.50
C ALA A 486 -6.05 3.93 13.61
N GLY A 487 -6.80 3.37 12.67
CA GLY A 487 -7.10 1.94 12.61
C GLY A 487 -8.28 1.51 13.48
N LEU A 488 -9.29 2.36 13.65
CA LEU A 488 -10.50 2.05 14.43
C LEU A 488 -11.15 0.74 13.99
N GLY A 489 -11.14 0.41 12.69
CA GLY A 489 -11.72 -0.83 12.17
C GLY A 489 -11.08 -2.11 12.72
N LYS A 490 -9.91 -2.02 13.33
CA LYS A 490 -9.18 -3.14 13.96
C LYS A 490 -9.26 -3.10 15.48
N ALA A 491 -9.97 -2.15 16.05
CA ALA A 491 -10.08 -1.99 17.49
C ALA A 491 -10.77 -3.19 18.15
N LEU A 492 -10.39 -3.48 19.39
CA LEU A 492 -11.08 -4.43 20.24
C LEU A 492 -12.45 -3.87 20.65
N SER A 493 -12.50 -2.59 20.98
CA SER A 493 -13.70 -1.84 21.36
C SER A 493 -13.44 -0.35 21.22
N TYR A 494 -14.52 0.43 21.11
CA TYR A 494 -14.50 1.89 21.16
C TYR A 494 -15.38 2.41 22.28
N LEU A 495 -14.78 3.10 23.23
CA LEU A 495 -15.46 3.72 24.36
C LEU A 495 -15.62 5.21 24.13
N ILE A 496 -16.82 5.72 24.31
CA ILE A 496 -17.17 7.13 24.14
C ILE A 496 -17.54 7.70 25.50
N PHE A 497 -16.73 8.66 25.97
CA PHE A 497 -16.91 9.40 27.21
C PHE A 497 -17.31 10.84 26.89
N ALA A 498 -18.49 11.02 26.32
CA ALA A 498 -18.99 12.33 25.93
C ALA A 498 -20.45 12.46 26.37
N ASN A 499 -20.94 13.67 26.44
CA ASN A 499 -22.30 13.96 26.89
C ASN A 499 -23.21 14.34 25.72
N GLY A 500 -24.47 13.89 25.75
CA GLY A 500 -25.55 14.36 24.88
C GLY A 500 -25.30 14.18 23.38
N ALA A 501 -25.45 15.27 22.61
CA ALA A 501 -25.39 15.26 21.14
C ALA A 501 -24.03 14.88 20.57
N GLU A 502 -22.93 15.08 21.30
CA GLU A 502 -21.58 14.71 20.86
C GLU A 502 -21.43 13.21 20.75
N THR A 503 -21.92 12.46 21.72
CA THR A 503 -21.87 10.99 21.72
C THR A 503 -22.58 10.41 20.50
N LEU A 504 -23.73 10.97 20.12
CA LEU A 504 -24.46 10.51 18.94
C LEU A 504 -23.67 10.76 17.65
N ARG A 505 -23.01 11.91 17.54
CA ARG A 505 -22.14 12.20 16.37
C ARG A 505 -20.96 11.26 16.30
N TYR A 506 -20.24 11.08 17.40
CA TYR A 506 -19.07 10.19 17.48
C TYR A 506 -19.45 8.75 17.16
N HIS A 507 -20.56 8.26 17.71
CA HIS A 507 -21.09 6.94 17.40
C HIS A 507 -21.47 6.78 15.92
N ALA A 508 -22.22 7.74 15.35
CA ALA A 508 -22.69 7.64 13.96
C ALA A 508 -21.53 7.60 12.97
N VAL A 509 -20.47 8.40 13.19
CA VAL A 509 -19.28 8.39 12.33
C VAL A 509 -18.50 7.08 12.51
N ALA A 510 -18.26 6.67 13.74
CA ALA A 510 -17.51 5.47 14.04
C ALA A 510 -18.22 4.20 13.55
N GLN A 511 -19.55 4.11 13.66
CA GLN A 511 -20.35 3.00 13.15
C GLN A 511 -20.26 2.88 11.62
N ARG A 512 -20.19 4.00 10.90
CA ARG A 512 -20.02 4.01 9.45
C ARG A 512 -18.66 3.48 9.01
N ILE A 513 -17.59 3.83 9.74
CA ILE A 513 -16.20 3.44 9.43
C ILE A 513 -15.92 2.00 9.89
N ALA A 514 -16.40 1.65 11.08
CA ALA A 514 -16.08 0.40 11.75
C ALA A 514 -17.34 -0.32 12.25
N PRO A 515 -18.27 -0.74 11.36
CA PRO A 515 -19.58 -1.33 11.74
C PRO A 515 -19.44 -2.60 12.58
N ASN A 516 -18.27 -3.17 12.59
CA ASN A 516 -17.95 -4.41 13.25
C ASN A 516 -17.30 -4.25 14.63
N VAL A 517 -16.87 -3.08 15.02
CA VAL A 517 -16.28 -2.83 16.34
C VAL A 517 -17.40 -2.67 17.39
N PRO A 518 -17.29 -3.29 18.57
CA PRO A 518 -18.22 -3.06 19.67
C PRO A 518 -18.08 -1.62 20.20
N PHE A 519 -19.21 -0.91 20.28
CA PHE A 519 -19.26 0.44 20.84
C PHE A 519 -19.77 0.39 22.28
N MET A 520 -19.13 1.16 23.15
CA MET A 520 -19.54 1.35 24.54
C MET A 520 -19.67 2.83 24.82
N ILE A 521 -20.82 3.25 25.29
CA ILE A 521 -21.09 4.62 25.70
C ILE A 521 -21.08 4.67 27.22
N VAL A 522 -20.26 5.54 27.76
CA VAL A 522 -20.18 5.78 29.21
C VAL A 522 -20.97 7.05 29.50
N ALA A 523 -22.08 6.91 30.23
CA ALA A 523 -22.96 8.02 30.58
C ALA A 523 -23.26 8.04 32.07
N ASP A 524 -23.37 9.26 32.63
CA ASP A 524 -23.74 9.45 34.02
C ASP A 524 -25.22 9.17 34.29
N ASP A 525 -26.08 9.42 33.27
CA ASP A 525 -27.52 9.14 33.31
C ASP A 525 -27.94 8.24 32.15
N PRO A 526 -28.27 6.95 32.39
CA PRO A 526 -28.71 6.03 31.37
C PRO A 526 -30.06 6.37 30.75
N GLY A 527 -30.91 7.15 31.44
CA GLY A 527 -32.27 7.47 30.99
C GLY A 527 -32.33 8.27 29.68
N VAL A 528 -31.26 8.99 29.34
CA VAL A 528 -31.18 9.81 28.11
C VAL A 528 -30.92 8.96 26.85
N TRP A 529 -30.55 7.69 27.01
CA TRP A 529 -30.02 6.84 25.92
C TRP A 529 -30.91 5.63 25.56
N VAL A 530 -32.08 5.49 26.23
CA VAL A 530 -32.97 4.35 26.02
C VAL A 530 -33.39 4.19 24.54
N ASP A 531 -33.61 5.29 23.81
CA ASP A 531 -34.00 5.25 22.40
C ASP A 531 -32.89 4.77 21.44
N VAL A 532 -31.61 4.83 21.85
CA VAL A 532 -30.48 4.39 21.02
C VAL A 532 -30.20 2.91 21.19
N THR A 533 -30.56 2.34 22.32
CA THR A 533 -30.26 0.94 22.69
C THR A 533 -31.40 -0.02 22.44
N ASP A 534 -32.63 0.47 22.22
CA ASP A 534 -33.85 -0.37 22.11
C ASP A 534 -34.04 -1.07 20.75
N LYS A 535 -33.13 -0.88 19.81
CA LYS A 535 -33.10 -1.69 18.58
C LYS A 535 -32.25 -2.93 18.85
N GLU A 536 -32.86 -4.11 18.89
CA GLU A 536 -32.21 -5.42 19.07
C GLU A 536 -30.99 -5.69 18.16
N GLU A 537 -30.76 -4.87 17.14
CA GLU A 537 -29.61 -4.91 16.24
C GLU A 537 -28.45 -3.98 16.63
N SER A 538 -28.60 -3.12 17.67
CA SER A 538 -27.55 -2.16 18.01
C SER A 538 -26.42 -2.85 18.80
N LYS A 539 -25.23 -2.89 18.24
CA LYS A 539 -23.99 -3.35 18.91
C LYS A 539 -23.48 -2.35 19.96
N VAL A 540 -24.35 -1.51 20.48
CA VAL A 540 -24.05 -0.46 21.45
C VAL A 540 -24.38 -0.93 22.84
N ARG A 541 -23.43 -0.82 23.75
CA ARG A 541 -23.66 -1.09 25.17
C ARG A 541 -23.51 0.18 25.98
N LEU A 542 -24.51 0.45 26.79
CA LEU A 542 -24.50 1.56 27.73
C LEU A 542 -23.82 1.11 29.04
N LEU A 543 -22.93 1.92 29.55
CA LEU A 543 -22.24 1.72 30.82
C LEU A 543 -22.46 2.95 31.71
N THR A 544 -22.78 2.71 32.94
CA THR A 544 -22.81 3.81 33.94
C THR A 544 -21.42 4.04 34.51
N THR A 545 -21.16 5.26 34.93
CA THR A 545 -19.91 5.62 35.62
C THR A 545 -19.67 4.76 36.86
N ALA A 546 -20.73 4.35 37.55
CA ALA A 546 -20.66 3.45 38.69
C ALA A 546 -20.15 2.04 38.32
N GLU A 547 -20.66 1.45 37.21
CA GLU A 547 -20.20 0.14 36.74
C GLU A 547 -18.71 0.18 36.31
N LEU A 548 -18.26 1.32 35.81
CA LEU A 548 -16.87 1.57 35.47
C LEU A 548 -15.94 1.55 36.67
N ILE A 549 -16.36 2.20 37.75
CA ILE A 549 -15.59 2.31 39.01
C ILE A 549 -15.54 0.97 39.74
N GLU A 550 -16.61 0.16 39.69
CA GLU A 550 -16.66 -1.17 40.30
C GLU A 550 -15.80 -2.24 39.64
N GLY A 551 -15.09 -1.92 38.55
CA GLY A 551 -14.19 -2.83 37.89
C GLY A 551 -14.86 -3.88 36.99
N LYS A 552 -16.16 -3.79 36.75
CA LYS A 552 -16.95 -4.69 35.89
C LYS A 552 -16.73 -4.42 34.39
N LEU A 553 -16.17 -3.27 34.04
CA LEU A 553 -15.94 -2.86 32.67
C LEU A 553 -15.13 -3.90 31.89
N TRP A 554 -14.10 -4.47 32.50
CA TRP A 554 -13.23 -5.45 31.86
C TRP A 554 -13.98 -6.75 31.49
N GLU A 555 -14.82 -7.26 32.35
CA GLU A 555 -15.68 -8.39 32.04
C GLU A 555 -16.61 -8.09 30.85
N VAL A 556 -17.12 -6.87 30.79
CA VAL A 556 -18.01 -6.41 29.73
C VAL A 556 -17.30 -6.27 28.39
N VAL A 557 -16.11 -5.67 28.38
CA VAL A 557 -15.30 -5.52 27.15
C VAL A 557 -14.94 -6.89 26.59
N LEU A 558 -14.47 -7.80 27.44
CA LEU A 558 -14.14 -9.16 27.02
C LEU A 558 -15.37 -9.94 26.56
N ARG A 559 -16.46 -9.91 27.31
CA ARG A 559 -17.70 -10.63 26.93
C ARG A 559 -18.26 -10.15 25.58
N SER A 560 -18.24 -8.85 25.29
CA SER A 560 -18.73 -8.31 24.02
C SER A 560 -17.83 -8.70 22.85
N ALA A 561 -16.51 -8.69 23.04
CA ALA A 561 -15.56 -9.11 22.03
C ALA A 561 -15.65 -10.61 21.69
N PHE A 562 -15.82 -11.47 22.72
CA PHE A 562 -15.91 -12.92 22.53
C PHE A 562 -17.27 -13.42 22.08
N ARG A 563 -18.38 -12.75 22.45
CA ARG A 563 -19.72 -13.09 21.95
C ARG A 563 -19.77 -12.97 20.43
N LYS A 564 -19.13 -11.94 19.88
CA LYS A 564 -19.05 -11.74 18.44
C LYS A 564 -18.25 -12.82 17.73
N GLN A 565 -17.14 -13.29 18.31
CA GLN A 565 -16.37 -14.41 17.73
C GLN A 565 -17.18 -15.70 17.72
N ALA A 566 -18.01 -15.94 18.75
CA ALA A 566 -18.90 -17.10 18.79
C ALA A 566 -20.03 -17.00 17.75
N GLU A 567 -20.60 -15.82 17.52
CA GLU A 567 -21.64 -15.58 16.52
C GLU A 567 -21.10 -15.67 15.09
N GLU A 568 -19.88 -15.17 14.82
CA GLU A 568 -19.17 -15.33 13.54
C GLU A 568 -18.77 -16.80 13.26
N GLY A 569 -18.39 -17.53 14.30
CA GLY A 569 -18.11 -18.97 14.22
C GLY A 569 -19.37 -19.79 13.93
N ALA A 570 -20.49 -19.45 14.56
CA ALA A 570 -21.80 -20.12 14.35
C ALA A 570 -22.41 -19.79 12.97
N GLN A 571 -22.22 -18.57 12.45
CA GLN A 571 -22.66 -18.23 11.09
C GLN A 571 -21.83 -18.94 10.01
N LYS A 572 -20.57 -19.21 10.24
CA LYS A 572 -19.73 -20.02 9.34
C LYS A 572 -20.07 -21.50 9.35
N GLN A 573 -20.62 -22.02 10.44
CA GLN A 573 -21.10 -23.42 10.54
C GLN A 573 -22.51 -23.62 9.99
N ASN A 574 -23.34 -22.59 9.91
CA ASN A 574 -24.72 -22.64 9.44
C ASN A 574 -24.92 -22.19 7.98
N ALA A 575 -23.87 -22.14 7.17
CA ALA A 575 -24.03 -22.02 5.73
C ALA A 575 -24.64 -23.32 5.19
N PRO A 576 -25.77 -23.29 4.44
CA PRO A 576 -26.46 -24.50 4.03
C PRO A 576 -25.59 -25.29 3.06
N GLU A 577 -25.09 -26.44 3.49
CA GLU A 577 -24.70 -27.51 2.60
C GLU A 577 -25.98 -28.06 1.97
N GLY A 578 -26.07 -27.96 0.64
CA GLY A 578 -27.20 -28.50 -0.13
C GLY A 578 -27.26 -29.99 -0.07
N ALA A 579 -28.44 -30.44 0.20
CA ALA A 579 -29.12 -31.67 -0.20
C ALA A 579 -28.27 -32.84 -0.70
N ALA A 580 -28.32 -33.95 0.02
CA ALA A 580 -28.51 -35.30 -0.53
C ALA A 580 -28.96 -36.26 0.57
N GLU A 581 -30.22 -36.61 0.50
CA GLU A 581 -30.89 -37.90 0.58
C GLU A 581 -30.43 -38.99 1.56
N THR A 582 -31.45 -39.31 2.36
CA THR A 582 -32.07 -40.65 2.66
C THR A 582 -31.36 -41.63 3.57
N ALA A 583 -32.14 -41.99 4.51
CA ALA A 583 -32.57 -43.32 4.97
C ALA A 583 -32.07 -43.84 6.31
N GLU A 584 -33.07 -44.04 7.12
CA GLU A 584 -33.39 -45.19 7.98
C GLU A 584 -32.70 -45.45 9.32
N SER A 585 -33.55 -45.31 10.29
CA SER A 585 -33.96 -46.27 11.33
C SER A 585 -33.11 -46.47 12.58
N ALA A 586 -33.86 -46.45 13.64
CA ALA A 586 -33.74 -47.11 14.94
C ALA A 586 -33.24 -46.24 16.10
N GLY A 587 -34.21 -45.92 16.97
CA GLY A 587 -34.00 -45.47 18.33
C GLY A 587 -33.70 -46.65 19.27
N PRO A 588 -33.97 -46.55 20.59
CA PRO A 588 -33.57 -45.50 21.53
C PRO A 588 -32.67 -46.08 22.64
N GLU A 589 -32.05 -45.27 23.45
CA GLU A 589 -31.95 -45.39 24.90
C GLU A 589 -30.84 -44.47 25.50
N ASP A 590 -31.33 -43.70 26.43
CA ASP A 590 -30.75 -43.29 27.71
C ASP A 590 -29.23 -43.08 27.83
N THR A 591 -28.86 -41.85 28.13
CA THR A 591 -28.31 -41.48 29.45
C THR A 591 -27.88 -40.01 29.46
N GLN A 592 -28.45 -39.29 30.37
CA GLN A 592 -27.94 -38.13 31.09
C GLN A 592 -26.59 -37.56 30.59
N ASN A 593 -26.69 -36.48 29.80
CA ASN A 593 -25.65 -35.48 29.79
C ASN A 593 -26.36 -34.13 29.86
N ARG A 594 -26.35 -33.54 31.05
CA ARG A 594 -26.77 -32.17 31.25
C ARG A 594 -25.83 -31.28 30.44
N ASP A 595 -26.38 -30.62 29.43
CA ASP A 595 -25.69 -29.47 28.82
C ASP A 595 -25.25 -28.50 29.90
N PRO A 596 -24.00 -28.05 29.89
CA PRO A 596 -23.53 -27.03 30.82
C PRO A 596 -24.34 -25.75 30.57
N ASP A 597 -24.85 -25.18 31.64
CA ASP A 597 -25.54 -23.89 31.68
C ASP A 597 -24.76 -22.88 30.81
N PRO A 598 -25.36 -22.29 29.75
CA PRO A 598 -24.68 -21.30 28.92
C PRO A 598 -24.17 -20.09 29.70
N ASN A 599 -24.54 -19.94 30.95
CA ASN A 599 -24.05 -18.90 31.87
C ASN A 599 -22.90 -19.35 32.81
N ASP A 600 -22.54 -20.64 32.85
CA ASP A 600 -21.42 -21.10 33.69
C ASP A 600 -20.09 -21.15 32.90
N ASN A 601 -19.55 -19.97 32.69
CA ASN A 601 -18.24 -19.77 32.06
C ASN A 601 -17.07 -19.78 33.05
N SER A 602 -17.25 -20.26 34.28
CA SER A 602 -16.23 -20.18 35.33
C SER A 602 -14.93 -20.91 34.98
N VAL A 603 -15.01 -22.02 34.26
CA VAL A 603 -13.84 -22.83 33.83
C VAL A 603 -13.10 -22.17 32.68
N PHE A 604 -13.85 -21.58 31.72
CA PHE A 604 -13.27 -20.84 30.59
C PHE A 604 -12.55 -19.59 31.08
N TRP A 605 -13.18 -18.85 31.99
CA TRP A 605 -12.60 -17.64 32.60
C TRP A 605 -11.37 -17.94 33.46
N LYS A 606 -11.35 -19.02 34.21
CA LYS A 606 -10.16 -19.44 34.95
C LYS A 606 -8.98 -19.76 34.05
N LYS A 607 -9.20 -20.32 32.87
CA LYS A 607 -8.17 -20.63 31.89
C LYS A 607 -7.63 -19.38 31.19
N LEU A 608 -8.49 -18.39 30.91
CA LEU A 608 -8.12 -17.12 30.27
C LEU A 608 -7.46 -16.16 31.28
N LEU A 609 -8.04 -16.07 32.47
CA LEU A 609 -7.58 -15.18 33.55
C LEU A 609 -6.28 -15.70 34.22
N GLY A 610 -5.98 -16.98 34.09
CA GLY A 610 -4.70 -17.54 34.53
C GLY A 610 -3.48 -17.01 33.75
N LYS A 611 -3.71 -16.38 32.59
CA LYS A 611 -2.67 -15.71 31.79
C LYS A 611 -2.61 -14.18 32.00
N VAL A 612 -3.63 -13.57 32.58
CA VAL A 612 -3.68 -12.14 32.93
C VAL A 612 -3.49 -12.03 34.43
N ASN A 613 -2.45 -11.36 34.86
CA ASN A 613 -2.11 -11.25 36.30
C ASN A 613 -3.05 -10.28 37.03
N ILE A 614 -4.28 -10.74 37.29
CA ILE A 614 -5.36 -9.99 37.94
C ILE A 614 -5.01 -9.55 39.39
N SER A 615 -4.03 -10.22 40.02
CA SER A 615 -3.55 -9.85 41.35
C SER A 615 -2.95 -8.44 41.39
N LYS A 616 -2.48 -7.93 40.25
CA LYS A 616 -2.00 -6.54 40.11
C LYS A 616 -3.12 -5.49 40.03
N LEU A 617 -4.32 -5.87 39.61
CA LEU A 617 -5.48 -4.97 39.54
C LEU A 617 -6.19 -4.77 40.89
N ARG A 618 -6.08 -5.75 41.83
CA ARG A 618 -6.71 -5.71 43.15
C ARG A 618 -5.88 -5.01 44.25
N LYS A 619 -4.60 -4.74 44.01
CA LYS A 619 -3.68 -4.13 44.99
C LYS A 619 -3.42 -2.63 44.77
N GLY A 620 -4.26 -1.96 44.03
CA GLY A 620 -4.19 -0.51 43.79
C GLY A 620 -5.33 0.25 44.49
N ASN A 621 -5.60 -0.06 45.75
CA ASN A 621 -6.27 0.83 46.71
C ASN A 621 -5.25 1.33 47.71
#